data_d9cca6022c3e92b0f9be70aac4a8a1b7
#
_entry.id   d9cca6022c3e92b0f9be70aac4a8a1b7
#
_cell.length_a   1.000
_cell.length_b   1.000
_cell.length_c   1.000
_cell.angle_alpha   90.00
_cell.angle_beta   90.00
_cell.angle_gamma   90.00
#
_symmetry.space_group_name_H-M   'P 1'
#
loop_
_entity.id
_entity.type
_entity.pdbx_description
1 polymer ?
#
loop_
_entity_poly.entity_id
_entity_poly.type
_entity_poly.pdbx_seq_one_letter_code
_entity_poly.pdbx_strand_id
1 'polypeptide(L)'
;MRLENNLDKILIIDFGSQFTQLIARKVRELNVFCEIISHNKLKDYKNEKNVKGIILSGGPLNVYQNKKVKFNKSILSLNIPILGICFGHQIISKELGGKVKRAKSREFGLAKVTKLKKSALTENFFSKKSTNVWMSHGDEVIKLPKGFKVIAKSSNSKLCMIETVSYTHLTLPTKQDV
;
A
#
# COMPACT_ATOMS: atom_id res chain seq x y z
N MET A 1 -3.81 34.36 1.68
CA MET A 1 -4.61 33.14 1.70
C MET A 1 -3.70 31.93 1.52
N ARG A 2 -3.11 31.40 2.59
CA ARG A 2 -2.21 30.22 2.64
C ARG A 2 -2.34 29.55 4.00
N LEU A 3 -3.54 29.08 4.36
CA LEU A 3 -3.75 28.28 5.57
C LEU A 3 -3.54 26.77 5.37
N GLU A 4 -3.56 26.30 4.10
CA GLU A 4 -3.49 24.87 3.78
C GLU A 4 -2.09 24.24 3.94
N ASN A 5 -1.02 25.04 4.00
CA ASN A 5 0.35 24.53 4.04
C ASN A 5 0.83 24.05 5.42
N ASN A 6 0.03 24.19 6.48
CA ASN A 6 0.44 23.81 7.85
C ASN A 6 -0.35 22.65 8.46
N LEU A 7 -1.38 22.13 7.76
CA LEU A 7 -2.16 21.01 8.28
C LEU A 7 -1.40 19.70 8.11
N ASP A 8 -1.41 18.89 9.15
CA ASP A 8 -0.94 17.50 9.07
C ASP A 8 -1.76 16.74 8.03
N LYS A 9 -1.07 16.01 7.16
CA LYS A 9 -1.71 15.34 6.02
C LYS A 9 -1.21 13.93 5.76
N ILE A 10 -2.08 13.14 5.17
CA ILE A 10 -1.72 11.89 4.49
C ILE A 10 -1.51 12.17 3.00
N LEU A 11 -0.36 11.77 2.49
CA LEU A 11 -0.07 11.89 1.06
C LEU A 11 -0.46 10.60 0.35
N ILE A 12 -1.32 10.70 -0.67
CA ILE A 12 -1.76 9.55 -1.47
C ILE A 12 -1.08 9.63 -2.84
N ILE A 13 -0.18 8.69 -3.11
CA ILE A 13 0.52 8.60 -4.39
C ILE A 13 -0.31 7.77 -5.36
N ASP A 14 -0.78 8.42 -6.43
CA ASP A 14 -1.62 7.79 -7.43
C ASP A 14 -0.79 7.16 -8.56
N PHE A 15 -0.92 5.85 -8.72
CA PHE A 15 -0.35 5.07 -9.82
C PHE A 15 -1.38 4.76 -10.92
N GLY A 16 -2.48 5.49 -10.97
CA GLY A 16 -3.56 5.31 -11.96
C GLY A 16 -4.61 4.30 -11.52
N SER A 17 -4.83 4.14 -10.22
CA SER A 17 -5.89 3.28 -9.68
C SER A 17 -7.25 3.97 -9.78
N GLN A 18 -8.25 3.25 -10.26
CA GLN A 18 -9.65 3.68 -10.17
C GLN A 18 -10.13 3.85 -8.72
N PHE A 19 -9.44 3.28 -7.74
CA PHE A 19 -9.78 3.36 -6.32
C PHE A 19 -9.07 4.49 -5.56
N THR A 20 -8.18 5.27 -6.20
CA THR A 20 -7.44 6.34 -5.51
C THR A 20 -8.37 7.36 -4.87
N GLN A 21 -9.43 7.76 -5.59
CA GLN A 21 -10.42 8.72 -5.05
C GLN A 21 -11.22 8.12 -3.89
N LEU A 22 -11.53 6.82 -3.94
CA LEU A 22 -12.21 6.14 -2.84
C LEU A 22 -11.32 6.07 -1.60
N ILE A 23 -10.02 5.79 -1.76
CA ILE A 23 -9.06 5.84 -0.66
C ILE A 23 -9.05 7.24 -0.02
N ALA A 24 -8.95 8.29 -0.83
CA ALA A 24 -8.95 9.67 -0.33
C ALA A 24 -10.26 10.01 0.39
N ARG A 25 -11.40 9.58 -0.15
CA ARG A 25 -12.70 9.75 0.50
C ARG A 25 -12.73 9.09 1.87
N LYS A 26 -12.27 7.83 1.97
CA LYS A 26 -12.23 7.10 3.25
C LYS A 26 -11.31 7.75 4.28
N VAL A 27 -10.18 8.30 3.87
CA VAL A 27 -9.28 9.06 4.76
C VAL A 27 -10.00 10.32 5.28
N ARG A 28 -10.71 11.05 4.41
CA ARG A 28 -11.45 12.27 4.79
C ARG A 28 -12.66 11.97 5.67
N GLU A 29 -13.34 10.86 5.47
CA GLU A 29 -14.45 10.39 6.34
C GLU A 29 -13.97 10.15 7.79
N LEU A 30 -12.67 9.93 7.99
CA LEU A 30 -12.03 9.85 9.32
C LEU A 30 -11.54 11.22 9.84
N ASN A 31 -11.97 12.34 9.22
CA ASN A 31 -11.54 13.71 9.53
C ASN A 31 -10.02 13.92 9.39
N VAL A 32 -9.35 13.17 8.50
CA VAL A 32 -7.94 13.31 8.21
C VAL A 32 -7.75 14.02 6.86
N PHE A 33 -6.97 15.09 6.84
CA PHE A 33 -6.66 15.78 5.61
C PHE A 33 -5.73 14.91 4.74
N CYS A 34 -6.01 14.84 3.44
CA CYS A 34 -5.16 14.11 2.49
C CYS A 34 -5.06 14.82 1.16
N GLU A 35 -3.91 14.65 0.54
CA GLU A 35 -3.57 15.17 -0.78
C GLU A 35 -3.25 14.02 -1.73
N ILE A 36 -3.80 14.07 -2.95
CA ILE A 36 -3.51 13.09 -4.00
C ILE A 36 -2.48 13.69 -4.96
N ILE A 37 -1.39 12.96 -5.17
CA ILE A 37 -0.31 13.36 -6.08
C ILE A 37 -0.03 12.21 -7.05
N SER A 38 0.01 12.52 -8.34
CA SER A 38 0.46 11.56 -9.35
C SER A 38 1.92 11.15 -9.11
N HIS A 39 2.21 9.86 -9.22
CA HIS A 39 3.57 9.32 -9.07
C HIS A 39 4.61 9.99 -9.99
N ASN A 40 4.18 10.54 -11.14
CA ASN A 40 5.04 11.27 -12.07
C ASN A 40 5.44 12.68 -11.58
N LYS A 41 4.65 13.23 -10.64
CA LYS A 41 4.86 14.57 -10.05
C LYS A 41 5.42 14.49 -8.64
N LEU A 42 5.82 13.32 -8.19
CA LEU A 42 6.35 13.11 -6.86
C LEU A 42 7.70 13.83 -6.71
N LYS A 43 7.67 14.93 -5.96
CA LYS A 43 8.84 15.73 -5.60
C LYS A 43 9.60 15.07 -4.43
N ASP A 44 10.68 15.68 -4.00
CA ASP A 44 11.35 15.29 -2.77
C ASP A 44 10.62 15.89 -1.56
N TYR A 45 9.98 15.03 -0.76
CA TYR A 45 9.20 15.42 0.43
C TYR A 45 10.01 15.40 1.72
N LYS A 46 11.33 15.27 1.66
CA LYS A 46 12.20 15.20 2.85
C LYS A 46 12.01 16.35 3.83
N ASN A 47 11.62 17.51 3.33
CA ASN A 47 11.48 18.74 4.12
C ASN A 47 10.02 19.08 4.47
N GLU A 48 9.04 18.28 4.09
CA GLU A 48 7.63 18.53 4.42
C GLU A 48 7.27 17.94 5.79
N LYS A 49 7.39 18.73 6.84
CA LYS A 49 7.14 18.31 8.23
C LYS A 49 5.69 17.94 8.53
N ASN A 50 4.75 18.37 7.68
CA ASN A 50 3.31 18.14 7.85
C ASN A 50 2.81 16.83 7.18
N VAL A 51 3.66 16.10 6.46
CA VAL A 51 3.31 14.76 5.95
C VAL A 51 3.49 13.74 7.08
N LYS A 52 2.40 13.15 7.56
CA LYS A 52 2.38 12.19 8.69
C LYS A 52 2.27 10.74 8.24
N GLY A 53 1.95 10.51 6.98
CA GLY A 53 1.90 9.17 6.40
C GLY A 53 1.76 9.24 4.88
N ILE A 54 2.10 8.14 4.21
CA ILE A 54 2.01 8.00 2.76
C ILE A 54 1.20 6.75 2.43
N ILE A 55 0.26 6.88 1.49
CA ILE A 55 -0.44 5.73 0.91
C ILE A 55 -0.01 5.62 -0.55
N LEU A 56 0.56 4.48 -0.94
CA LEU A 56 0.85 4.13 -2.32
C LEU A 56 -0.34 3.34 -2.87
N SER A 57 -1.05 3.92 -3.82
CA SER A 57 -2.27 3.30 -4.38
C SER A 57 -1.95 2.06 -5.22
N GLY A 58 -2.99 1.38 -5.67
CA GLY A 58 -2.92 0.43 -6.76
C GLY A 58 -2.66 1.11 -8.12
N GLY A 59 -2.72 0.32 -9.19
CA GLY A 59 -2.60 0.84 -10.55
C GLY A 59 -2.50 -0.28 -11.59
N PRO A 60 -2.67 0.05 -12.87
CA PRO A 60 -2.58 -0.93 -13.98
C PRO A 60 -1.13 -1.32 -14.32
N LEU A 61 -0.16 -0.69 -13.65
CA LEU A 61 1.26 -0.91 -13.87
C LEU A 61 1.72 -2.22 -13.26
N ASN A 62 2.82 -2.78 -13.77
CA ASN A 62 3.51 -3.88 -13.13
C ASN A 62 4.99 -3.55 -12.92
N VAL A 63 5.55 -4.06 -11.83
CA VAL A 63 6.89 -3.67 -11.38
C VAL A 63 8.04 -4.37 -12.13
N TYR A 64 7.77 -5.44 -12.89
CA TYR A 64 8.81 -6.21 -13.61
C TYR A 64 8.87 -5.90 -15.11
N GLN A 65 7.80 -5.39 -15.71
CA GLN A 65 7.76 -5.06 -17.13
C GLN A 65 8.05 -3.58 -17.42
N ASN A 66 7.83 -2.70 -16.45
CA ASN A 66 7.93 -1.27 -16.67
C ASN A 66 9.27 -0.68 -16.25
N LYS A 67 10.18 -0.55 -17.21
CA LYS A 67 11.32 0.39 -17.09
C LYS A 67 10.87 1.86 -16.92
N LYS A 68 9.57 2.14 -17.10
CA LYS A 68 8.98 3.50 -17.15
C LYS A 68 8.34 3.98 -15.85
N VAL A 69 8.19 3.13 -14.82
CA VAL A 69 7.63 3.62 -13.54
C VAL A 69 8.71 4.42 -12.82
N LYS A 70 8.63 5.73 -12.96
CA LYS A 70 9.46 6.65 -12.16
C LYS A 70 8.91 6.66 -10.73
N PHE A 71 9.56 5.91 -9.85
CA PHE A 71 9.26 5.92 -8.43
C PHE A 71 10.40 6.58 -7.68
N ASN A 72 10.10 7.64 -6.95
CA ASN A 72 11.09 8.29 -6.12
C ASN A 72 11.31 7.49 -4.83
N LYS A 73 12.39 6.70 -4.80
CA LYS A 73 12.74 5.84 -3.67
C LYS A 73 13.02 6.61 -2.38
N SER A 74 13.32 7.92 -2.47
CA SER A 74 13.63 8.72 -1.28
C SER A 74 12.49 8.75 -0.28
N ILE A 75 11.24 8.55 -0.73
CA ILE A 75 10.10 8.46 0.17
C ILE A 75 10.15 7.24 1.11
N LEU A 76 10.80 6.14 0.69
CA LEU A 76 10.95 4.94 1.52
C LEU A 76 11.95 5.12 2.67
N SER A 77 12.79 6.16 2.60
CA SER A 77 13.72 6.53 3.67
C SER A 77 13.20 7.64 4.58
N LEU A 78 11.98 8.12 4.35
CA LEU A 78 11.30 9.00 5.28
C LEU A 78 10.92 8.23 6.55
N ASN A 79 11.15 8.83 7.72
CA ASN A 79 10.77 8.21 8.99
C ASN A 79 9.28 8.44 9.31
N ILE A 80 8.41 8.09 8.35
CA ILE A 80 6.96 8.20 8.47
C ILE A 80 6.31 6.89 7.99
N PRO A 81 5.12 6.52 8.48
CA PRO A 81 4.41 5.33 8.04
C PRO A 81 4.08 5.35 6.54
N ILE A 82 4.30 4.23 5.85
CA ILE A 82 3.95 4.06 4.44
C ILE A 82 3.08 2.82 4.28
N LEU A 83 1.91 3.00 3.68
CA LEU A 83 0.96 1.94 3.33
C LEU A 83 0.97 1.70 1.82
N GLY A 84 1.29 0.49 1.38
CA GLY A 84 1.17 0.08 -0.03
C GLY A 84 -0.06 -0.77 -0.27
N ILE A 85 -0.86 -0.44 -1.29
CA ILE A 85 -2.07 -1.16 -1.69
C ILE A 85 -1.87 -1.72 -3.11
N CYS A 86 -2.06 -3.01 -3.32
CA CYS A 86 -1.89 -3.69 -4.62
C CYS A 86 -0.54 -3.36 -5.28
N PHE A 87 -0.51 -2.54 -6.34
CA PHE A 87 0.73 -2.11 -6.97
C PHE A 87 1.68 -1.42 -5.98
N GLY A 88 1.15 -0.59 -5.06
CA GLY A 88 1.94 0.03 -3.99
C GLY A 88 2.64 -0.99 -3.09
N HIS A 89 1.98 -2.12 -2.75
CA HIS A 89 2.58 -3.24 -2.05
C HIS A 89 3.74 -3.86 -2.85
N GLN A 90 3.52 -4.07 -4.15
CA GLN A 90 4.50 -4.70 -5.03
C GLN A 90 5.74 -3.82 -5.21
N ILE A 91 5.57 -2.50 -5.41
CA ILE A 91 6.69 -1.59 -5.60
C ILE A 91 7.52 -1.43 -4.33
N ILE A 92 6.90 -1.30 -3.15
CA ILE A 92 7.61 -1.32 -1.86
C ILE A 92 8.43 -2.61 -1.73
N SER A 93 7.78 -3.74 -1.97
CA SER A 93 8.45 -5.04 -1.86
C SER A 93 9.66 -5.16 -2.77
N LYS A 94 9.54 -4.74 -4.04
CA LYS A 94 10.63 -4.76 -5.02
C LYS A 94 11.76 -3.82 -4.63
N GLU A 95 11.45 -2.57 -4.28
CA GLU A 95 12.44 -1.55 -3.98
C GLU A 95 13.24 -1.84 -2.71
N LEU A 96 12.66 -2.59 -1.77
CA LEU A 96 13.31 -3.02 -0.53
C LEU A 96 13.95 -4.43 -0.63
N GLY A 97 14.15 -4.96 -1.85
CA GLY A 97 14.91 -6.18 -2.10
C GLY A 97 14.11 -7.47 -2.08
N GLY A 98 12.79 -7.39 -2.04
CA GLY A 98 11.89 -8.51 -2.31
C GLY A 98 11.83 -8.86 -3.81
N LYS A 99 11.02 -9.87 -4.16
CA LYS A 99 10.78 -10.26 -5.55
C LYS A 99 9.29 -10.30 -5.84
N VAL A 100 8.91 -9.76 -6.99
CA VAL A 100 7.54 -9.78 -7.52
C VAL A 100 7.56 -10.51 -8.86
N LYS A 101 6.55 -11.30 -9.13
CA LYS A 101 6.35 -11.97 -10.41
C LYS A 101 4.89 -11.98 -10.80
N ARG A 102 4.61 -12.33 -12.04
CA ARG A 102 3.25 -12.62 -12.49
C ARG A 102 2.70 -13.83 -11.72
N ALA A 103 1.52 -13.68 -11.15
CA ALA A 103 0.88 -14.77 -10.42
C ALA A 103 0.50 -15.90 -11.39
N LYS A 104 0.67 -17.14 -10.94
CA LYS A 104 0.20 -18.31 -11.70
C LYS A 104 -1.32 -18.34 -11.81
N SER A 105 -2.01 -17.97 -10.72
CA SER A 105 -3.44 -17.80 -10.65
C SER A 105 -3.73 -16.35 -10.30
N ARG A 106 -4.35 -15.62 -11.22
CA ARG A 106 -4.74 -14.22 -10.98
C ARG A 106 -5.84 -14.18 -9.94
N GLU A 107 -5.77 -13.23 -9.01
CA GLU A 107 -6.84 -13.00 -8.03
C GLU A 107 -7.67 -11.80 -8.46
N PHE A 108 -8.84 -12.10 -9.05
CA PHE A 108 -9.87 -11.12 -9.36
C PHE A 108 -11.18 -11.53 -8.70
N GLY A 109 -11.77 -10.63 -7.91
CA GLY A 109 -13.00 -10.89 -7.18
C GLY A 109 -12.79 -11.19 -5.70
N LEU A 110 -13.78 -11.86 -5.11
CA LEU A 110 -13.82 -12.14 -3.68
C LEU A 110 -12.77 -13.19 -3.30
N ALA A 111 -11.89 -12.86 -2.37
CA ALA A 111 -10.85 -13.74 -1.87
C ALA A 111 -10.87 -13.79 -0.34
N LYS A 112 -10.68 -14.98 0.22
CA LYS A 112 -10.56 -15.17 1.66
C LYS A 112 -9.14 -14.91 2.11
N VAL A 113 -8.96 -13.93 3.00
CA VAL A 113 -7.68 -13.62 3.63
C VAL A 113 -7.67 -14.13 5.06
N THR A 114 -6.62 -14.86 5.42
CA THR A 114 -6.44 -15.48 6.72
C THR A 114 -5.33 -14.78 7.48
N LYS A 115 -5.62 -14.31 8.68
CA LYS A 115 -4.68 -13.70 9.62
C LYS A 115 -3.67 -14.74 10.11
N LEU A 116 -2.40 -14.40 10.04
CA LEU A 116 -1.29 -15.23 10.54
C LEU A 116 -0.68 -14.66 11.82
N LYS A 117 -0.57 -13.32 11.91
CA LYS A 117 0.03 -12.64 13.07
C LYS A 117 -0.80 -11.43 13.46
N LYS A 118 -0.71 -11.01 14.73
CA LYS A 118 -1.26 -9.74 15.19
C LYS A 118 -0.48 -8.58 14.58
N SER A 119 -1.18 -7.52 14.23
CA SER A 119 -0.63 -6.27 13.74
C SER A 119 -1.57 -5.14 14.14
N ALA A 120 -1.03 -4.04 14.61
CA ALA A 120 -1.82 -2.86 14.96
C ALA A 120 -2.65 -2.34 13.78
N LEU A 121 -2.08 -2.40 12.56
CA LEU A 121 -2.78 -1.97 11.34
C LEU A 121 -4.02 -2.82 11.02
N THR A 122 -4.02 -4.09 11.41
CA THR A 122 -5.10 -5.03 11.06
C THR A 122 -5.96 -5.41 12.25
N GLU A 123 -5.85 -4.70 13.37
CA GLU A 123 -6.60 -5.02 14.58
C GLU A 123 -8.10 -5.02 14.34
N ASN A 124 -8.62 -3.98 13.68
CA ASN A 124 -10.03 -3.85 13.32
C ASN A 124 -10.37 -4.42 11.92
N PHE A 125 -9.38 -4.86 11.16
CA PHE A 125 -9.59 -5.44 9.84
C PHE A 125 -10.10 -6.88 9.92
N PHE A 126 -9.65 -7.65 10.92
CA PHE A 126 -10.04 -9.03 11.13
C PHE A 126 -10.95 -9.14 12.36
N SER A 127 -12.25 -9.22 12.18
CA SER A 127 -13.20 -9.57 13.26
C SER A 127 -13.05 -11.02 13.76
N LYS A 128 -12.58 -11.91 12.85
CA LYS A 128 -12.31 -13.34 13.10
C LYS A 128 -10.92 -13.69 12.53
N LYS A 129 -10.57 -14.98 12.54
CA LYS A 129 -9.31 -15.48 11.96
C LYS A 129 -9.16 -15.19 10.46
N SER A 130 -10.26 -15.00 9.75
CA SER A 130 -10.27 -14.69 8.32
C SER A 130 -11.38 -13.71 7.98
N THR A 131 -11.17 -12.96 6.88
CA THR A 131 -12.15 -12.05 6.31
C THR A 131 -12.14 -12.18 4.79
N ASN A 132 -13.23 -11.80 4.12
CA ASN A 132 -13.29 -11.72 2.68
C ASN A 132 -12.90 -10.32 2.23
N VAL A 133 -12.14 -10.25 1.14
CA VAL A 133 -11.71 -8.99 0.52
C VAL A 133 -11.82 -9.10 -0.99
N TRP A 134 -12.01 -7.98 -1.66
CA TRP A 134 -11.91 -7.92 -3.11
C TRP A 134 -10.46 -7.81 -3.51
N MET A 135 -10.02 -8.74 -4.35
CA MET A 135 -8.68 -8.73 -4.96
C MET A 135 -8.78 -8.32 -6.42
N SER A 136 -7.80 -7.56 -6.87
CA SER A 136 -7.68 -7.16 -8.28
C SER A 136 -6.21 -7.04 -8.64
N HIS A 137 -5.52 -8.19 -8.73
CA HIS A 137 -4.11 -8.20 -9.13
C HIS A 137 -3.72 -9.45 -9.90
N GLY A 138 -2.86 -9.24 -10.90
CA GLY A 138 -2.26 -10.29 -11.71
C GLY A 138 -0.83 -10.64 -11.30
N ASP A 139 -0.28 -9.95 -10.31
CA ASP A 139 1.11 -10.07 -9.86
C ASP A 139 1.16 -10.37 -8.37
N GLU A 140 2.18 -11.12 -7.94
CA GLU A 140 2.35 -11.51 -6.54
C GLU A 140 3.78 -11.26 -6.05
N VAL A 141 3.91 -10.88 -4.79
CA VAL A 141 5.18 -10.89 -4.08
C VAL A 141 5.52 -12.33 -3.72
N ILE A 142 6.71 -12.79 -4.17
CA ILE A 142 7.17 -14.18 -3.97
C ILE A 142 8.37 -14.29 -3.03
N LYS A 143 9.05 -13.17 -2.77
CA LYS A 143 10.15 -13.09 -1.82
C LYS A 143 9.94 -11.88 -0.94
N LEU A 144 9.93 -12.12 0.36
CA LEU A 144 9.80 -11.10 1.39
C LEU A 144 11.04 -10.19 1.40
N PRO A 145 10.90 -8.86 1.47
CA PRO A 145 12.02 -7.97 1.75
C PRO A 145 12.63 -8.24 3.12
N LYS A 146 13.93 -7.93 3.28
CA LYS A 146 14.60 -8.06 4.58
C LYS A 146 13.93 -7.13 5.62
N GLY A 147 13.72 -7.62 6.83
CA GLY A 147 13.08 -6.86 7.90
C GLY A 147 11.54 -6.83 7.84
N PHE A 148 10.92 -7.57 6.92
CA PHE A 148 9.47 -7.72 6.86
C PHE A 148 9.02 -9.06 7.46
N LYS A 149 7.78 -9.10 7.95
CA LYS A 149 7.07 -10.31 8.37
C LYS A 149 5.75 -10.42 7.64
N VAL A 150 5.27 -11.64 7.45
CA VAL A 150 3.96 -11.91 6.88
C VAL A 150 2.92 -11.82 8.00
N ILE A 151 1.86 -11.05 7.78
CA ILE A 151 0.75 -10.88 8.73
C ILE A 151 -0.53 -11.57 8.29
N ALA A 152 -0.73 -11.76 6.98
CA ALA A 152 -1.83 -12.53 6.45
C ALA A 152 -1.51 -13.17 5.09
N LYS A 153 -2.30 -14.17 4.71
CA LYS A 153 -2.23 -14.87 3.42
C LYS A 153 -3.61 -15.02 2.79
N SER A 154 -3.68 -15.11 1.48
CA SER A 154 -4.85 -15.62 0.75
C SER A 154 -4.64 -17.06 0.27
N SER A 155 -5.64 -17.62 -0.42
CA SER A 155 -5.54 -18.95 -1.03
C SER A 155 -4.40 -19.02 -2.05
N ASN A 156 -4.22 -17.96 -2.84
CA ASN A 156 -3.29 -17.91 -3.96
C ASN A 156 -2.02 -17.12 -3.67
N SER A 157 -2.01 -16.25 -2.64
CA SER A 157 -0.86 -15.44 -2.27
C SER A 157 -0.45 -15.67 -0.82
N LYS A 158 0.75 -16.22 -0.62
CA LYS A 158 1.33 -16.45 0.71
C LYS A 158 1.78 -15.15 1.38
N LEU A 159 2.05 -14.10 0.62
CA LEU A 159 2.60 -12.82 1.06
C LEU A 159 1.62 -11.66 0.76
N CYS A 160 0.31 -11.89 0.94
CA CYS A 160 -0.70 -10.90 0.56
C CYS A 160 -0.74 -9.69 1.49
N MET A 161 -0.36 -9.86 2.76
CA MET A 161 -0.14 -8.76 3.71
C MET A 161 1.19 -8.94 4.42
N ILE A 162 2.03 -7.93 4.35
CA ILE A 162 3.34 -7.91 5.00
C ILE A 162 3.53 -6.58 5.74
N GLU A 163 4.30 -6.58 6.80
CA GLU A 163 4.69 -5.36 7.51
C GLU A 163 6.15 -5.41 7.92
N THR A 164 6.77 -4.25 8.12
CA THR A 164 8.12 -4.17 8.70
C THR A 164 8.07 -4.51 10.18
N VAL A 165 9.16 -5.07 10.68
CA VAL A 165 9.33 -5.30 12.11
C VAL A 165 9.45 -3.98 12.87
N SER A 166 9.91 -2.91 12.21
CA SER A 166 10.11 -1.56 12.77
C SER A 166 8.89 -0.63 12.66
N TYR A 167 7.73 -1.10 12.20
CA TYR A 167 6.45 -0.37 12.09
C TYR A 167 6.41 0.84 11.13
N THR A 168 7.39 1.05 10.30
CA THR A 168 7.43 2.20 9.38
C THR A 168 6.80 1.95 8.00
N HIS A 169 6.60 0.67 7.59
CA HIS A 169 6.05 0.33 6.28
C HIS A 169 5.03 -0.80 6.39
N LEU A 170 3.88 -0.59 5.79
CA LEU A 170 2.74 -1.51 5.84
C LEU A 170 2.15 -1.72 4.45
N THR A 171 1.62 -2.90 4.19
CA THR A 171 1.05 -3.26 2.89
C THR A 171 -0.23 -4.06 3.07
N LEU A 172 -1.32 -3.60 2.45
CA LEU A 172 -2.63 -4.24 2.52
C LEU A 172 -3.22 -4.52 1.14
N PRO A 173 -4.02 -5.59 0.98
CA PRO A 173 -4.96 -5.71 -0.12
C PRO A 173 -6.13 -4.72 0.07
N THR A 174 -6.84 -4.44 -1.01
CA THR A 174 -8.00 -3.56 -0.96
C THR A 174 -9.18 -4.28 -0.27
N LYS A 175 -9.69 -3.71 0.81
CA LYS A 175 -10.99 -4.11 1.37
C LYS A 175 -12.05 -3.20 0.77
N GLN A 176 -13.04 -3.78 0.13
CA GLN A 176 -14.27 -3.09 -0.21
C GLN A 176 -15.34 -3.58 0.77
N ASP A 177 -15.82 -2.69 1.63
CA ASP A 177 -17.02 -3.00 2.40
C ASP A 177 -18.20 -2.95 1.43
N VAL A 178 -18.91 -4.03 1.34
CA VAL A 178 -20.19 -4.18 0.65
C VAL A 178 -21.27 -3.66 1.60
#